data_5cd3efef84d444b95a4231979d2388da
#
_entry.id   5cd3efef84d444b95a4231979d2388da
#
_cell.length_a   1.000
_cell.length_b   1.000
_cell.length_c   1.000
_cell.angle_alpha   90.00
_cell.angle_beta   90.00
_cell.angle_gamma   90.00
#
_symmetry.space_group_name_H-M   'P 1'
#
loop_
_entity.id
_entity.type
_entity.pdbx_description
1 polymer ?
#
loop_
_entity_poly.entity_id
_entity_poly.type
_entity_poly.pdbx_seq_one_letter_code
_entity_poly.pdbx_strand_id
1 'polypeptide(L)'
;MKRFIKCMLLLTLVLGLAGCSEPTEENGPEISYRMEQRWLDAERQEILRVPVEVDCKAMLHYTYTTEDADGAVLWLENDGETLLMEELAAATDESYETNWQVGQITLRAGNNVFSLSAPTGEQVSCQMTLSLDEFDEDSLLTEQMDPAVLNVD
;
A
#
# COMPACT_ATOMS: atom_id res chain seq x y z
N MET A 1 -13.35 55.21 -32.05
CA MET A 1 -13.40 54.63 -30.70
C MET A 1 -14.20 53.32 -30.56
N LYS A 2 -15.07 52.94 -31.49
CA LYS A 2 -15.89 51.68 -31.35
C LYS A 2 -15.20 50.40 -31.85
N ARG A 3 -14.04 50.46 -32.46
CA ARG A 3 -13.31 49.28 -32.98
C ARG A 3 -12.25 48.74 -32.04
N PHE A 4 -11.79 49.53 -31.08
CA PHE A 4 -10.78 49.12 -30.10
C PHE A 4 -11.37 48.27 -28.97
N ILE A 5 -12.66 48.44 -28.64
CA ILE A 5 -13.32 47.71 -27.55
C ILE A 5 -13.62 46.26 -27.96
N LYS A 6 -13.81 45.96 -29.24
CA LYS A 6 -14.05 44.60 -29.73
C LYS A 6 -12.82 43.71 -29.76
N CYS A 7 -11.64 44.26 -29.93
CA CYS A 7 -10.40 43.48 -29.86
C CYS A 7 -9.96 43.16 -28.45
N MET A 8 -10.30 44.03 -27.48
CA MET A 8 -9.93 43.77 -26.09
C MET A 8 -10.81 42.70 -25.43
N LEU A 9 -12.06 42.56 -25.90
CA LEU A 9 -12.98 41.54 -25.37
C LEU A 9 -12.69 40.12 -25.92
N LEU A 10 -12.01 40.05 -27.08
CA LEU A 10 -11.62 38.77 -27.66
C LEU A 10 -10.31 38.23 -27.04
N LEU A 11 -9.47 39.10 -26.51
CA LEU A 11 -8.19 38.72 -25.91
C LEU A 11 -8.34 38.18 -24.48
N THR A 12 -9.41 38.58 -23.77
CA THR A 12 -9.70 38.08 -22.42
C THR A 12 -10.39 36.73 -22.41
N LEU A 13 -10.93 36.26 -23.53
CA LEU A 13 -11.60 34.98 -23.63
C LEU A 13 -10.63 33.81 -23.94
N VAL A 14 -9.42 34.10 -24.41
CA VAL A 14 -8.42 33.10 -24.77
C VAL A 14 -7.50 32.74 -23.57
N LEU A 15 -7.44 33.59 -22.54
CA LEU A 15 -6.61 33.37 -21.35
C LEU A 15 -7.31 32.57 -20.24
N GLY A 16 -8.58 32.18 -20.44
CA GLY A 16 -9.37 31.42 -19.46
C GLY A 16 -9.36 29.91 -19.64
N LEU A 17 -8.62 29.35 -20.60
CA LEU A 17 -8.56 27.92 -20.87
C LEU A 17 -7.15 27.30 -20.66
N ALA A 18 -6.27 28.01 -19.97
CA ALA A 18 -5.15 27.33 -19.32
C ALA A 18 -5.75 26.61 -18.11
N GLY A 19 -6.44 25.52 -18.37
CA GLY A 19 -6.78 24.55 -17.34
C GLY A 19 -5.48 24.17 -16.66
N CYS A 20 -5.38 24.42 -15.36
CA CYS A 20 -4.44 23.72 -14.53
C CYS A 20 -4.78 22.24 -14.70
N SER A 21 -4.07 21.54 -15.58
CA SER A 21 -3.85 20.12 -15.39
C SER A 21 -3.04 20.06 -14.11
N GLU A 22 -3.69 19.70 -13.01
CA GLU A 22 -2.99 19.20 -11.86
C GLU A 22 -2.02 18.14 -12.40
N PRO A 23 -0.72 18.18 -12.02
CA PRO A 23 0.15 17.07 -12.34
C PRO A 23 -0.54 15.85 -11.73
N THR A 24 -0.97 14.92 -12.58
CA THR A 24 -1.29 13.59 -12.17
C THR A 24 0.03 13.11 -11.57
N GLU A 25 0.12 13.00 -10.25
CA GLU A 25 1.20 12.28 -9.62
C GLU A 25 1.12 10.90 -10.27
N GLU A 26 2.07 10.58 -11.13
CA GLU A 26 2.31 9.21 -11.55
C GLU A 26 2.68 8.50 -10.25
N ASN A 27 1.68 7.91 -9.64
CA ASN A 27 1.94 6.97 -8.57
C ASN A 27 2.79 5.87 -9.22
N GLY A 28 3.96 5.64 -8.64
CA GLY A 28 4.80 4.53 -9.06
C GLY A 28 4.05 3.20 -8.96
N PRO A 29 4.67 2.10 -9.35
CA PRO A 29 4.06 0.80 -9.33
C PRO A 29 3.54 0.47 -7.93
N GLU A 30 2.37 -0.11 -7.89
CA GLU A 30 1.71 -0.52 -6.66
C GLU A 30 1.52 -2.04 -6.66
N ILE A 31 1.95 -2.68 -5.58
CA ILE A 31 1.56 -4.06 -5.27
C ILE A 31 0.51 -3.99 -4.18
N SER A 32 -0.69 -4.47 -4.44
CA SER A 32 -1.72 -4.53 -3.43
C SER A 32 -2.18 -5.97 -3.18
N TYR A 33 -2.38 -6.29 -1.91
CA TYR A 33 -2.91 -7.55 -1.45
C TYR A 33 -4.13 -7.31 -0.57
N ARG A 34 -5.24 -7.95 -0.90
CA ARG A 34 -6.46 -7.92 -0.11
C ARG A 34 -6.75 -9.29 0.47
N MET A 35 -6.83 -9.37 1.78
CA MET A 35 -7.24 -10.56 2.52
C MET A 35 -8.69 -10.38 2.99
N GLU A 36 -9.53 -11.35 2.68
CA GLU A 36 -10.84 -11.46 3.32
C GLU A 36 -10.68 -11.94 4.76
N GLN A 37 -11.77 -12.01 5.51
CA GLN A 37 -11.77 -12.42 6.90
C GLN A 37 -11.05 -13.77 7.09
N ARG A 38 -10.07 -13.78 8.00
CA ARG A 38 -9.30 -14.97 8.39
C ARG A 38 -9.20 -15.05 9.89
N TRP A 39 -9.06 -16.30 10.36
CA TRP A 39 -8.66 -16.58 11.72
C TRP A 39 -7.14 -16.65 11.81
N LEU A 40 -6.58 -15.84 12.69
CA LEU A 40 -5.16 -15.83 13.00
C LEU A 40 -4.94 -16.44 14.38
N ASP A 41 -3.80 -17.07 14.55
CA ASP A 41 -3.29 -17.56 15.83
C ASP A 41 -1.82 -17.13 16.03
N ALA A 42 -1.09 -17.74 16.94
CA ALA A 42 0.31 -17.43 17.19
C ALA A 42 1.25 -17.80 16.04
N GLU A 43 0.81 -18.68 15.12
CA GLU A 43 1.62 -19.05 13.97
C GLU A 43 1.57 -17.95 12.90
N ARG A 44 2.74 -17.65 12.32
CA ARG A 44 2.82 -16.67 11.22
C ARG A 44 2.22 -17.26 9.95
N GLN A 45 1.17 -16.62 9.46
CA GLN A 45 0.51 -17.00 8.21
C GLN A 45 0.98 -16.06 7.10
N GLU A 46 1.66 -16.62 6.10
CA GLU A 46 2.07 -15.84 4.91
C GLU A 46 0.84 -15.27 4.22
N ILE A 47 0.92 -13.96 3.88
CA ILE A 47 -0.14 -13.24 3.18
C ILE A 47 0.33 -12.73 1.82
N LEU A 48 1.59 -12.28 1.71
CA LEU A 48 2.14 -11.72 0.49
C LEU A 48 3.62 -12.04 0.39
N ARG A 49 4.07 -12.42 -0.81
CA ARG A 49 5.48 -12.63 -1.13
C ARG A 49 5.90 -11.69 -2.25
N VAL A 50 6.94 -10.91 -1.99
CA VAL A 50 7.50 -9.92 -2.92
C VAL A 50 8.95 -10.29 -3.23
N PRO A 51 9.22 -10.97 -4.34
CA PRO A 51 10.58 -11.29 -4.76
C PRO A 51 11.19 -10.09 -5.49
N VAL A 52 12.39 -9.66 -5.06
CA VAL A 52 13.13 -8.59 -5.71
C VAL A 52 14.56 -9.03 -6.02
N GLU A 53 15.13 -8.54 -7.12
CA GLU A 53 16.47 -8.88 -7.57
C GLU A 53 17.55 -8.17 -6.76
N VAL A 54 17.29 -6.91 -6.39
CA VAL A 54 18.20 -6.06 -5.63
C VAL A 54 17.45 -5.38 -4.49
N ASP A 55 18.20 -4.91 -3.47
CA ASP A 55 17.60 -4.15 -2.38
C ASP A 55 16.93 -2.89 -2.92
N CYS A 56 15.69 -2.69 -2.60
CA CYS A 56 14.93 -1.50 -2.97
C CYS A 56 14.10 -0.97 -1.80
N LYS A 57 13.61 0.25 -1.95
CA LYS A 57 12.73 0.88 -0.97
C LYS A 57 11.30 0.84 -1.47
N ALA A 58 10.36 0.74 -0.54
CA ALA A 58 8.94 0.80 -0.82
C ALA A 58 8.24 1.59 0.29
N MET A 59 7.10 2.17 -0.02
CA MET A 59 6.18 2.72 0.97
C MET A 59 5.17 1.63 1.32
N LEU A 60 5.02 1.36 2.61
CA LEU A 60 4.06 0.38 3.12
C LEU A 60 2.85 1.07 3.71
N HIS A 61 1.69 0.74 3.18
CA HIS A 61 0.39 1.13 3.69
C HIS A 61 -0.42 -0.12 4.02
N TYR A 62 -1.27 -0.04 5.03
CA TYR A 62 -2.23 -1.10 5.29
C TYR A 62 -3.54 -0.56 5.84
N THR A 63 -4.61 -1.28 5.55
CA THR A 63 -5.91 -1.17 6.21
C THR A 63 -6.18 -2.48 6.92
N TYR A 64 -6.48 -2.40 8.20
CA TYR A 64 -6.72 -3.56 9.05
C TYR A 64 -8.05 -3.41 9.78
N THR A 65 -8.83 -4.48 9.80
CA THR A 65 -10.10 -4.56 10.50
C THR A 65 -10.14 -5.84 11.32
N THR A 66 -10.56 -5.75 12.59
CA THR A 66 -10.80 -6.90 13.46
C THR A 66 -12.12 -6.76 14.20
N GLU A 67 -12.79 -7.86 14.46
CA GLU A 67 -13.97 -7.92 15.31
C GLU A 67 -13.60 -8.14 16.79
N ASP A 68 -12.36 -8.55 17.05
CA ASP A 68 -11.86 -8.85 18.38
C ASP A 68 -11.01 -7.70 18.93
N ALA A 69 -10.91 -7.59 20.25
CA ALA A 69 -10.19 -6.51 20.92
C ALA A 69 -8.67 -6.59 20.75
N ASP A 70 -8.15 -7.80 20.54
CA ASP A 70 -6.71 -8.04 20.42
C ASP A 70 -6.29 -7.88 18.96
N GLY A 71 -5.30 -7.04 18.71
CA GLY A 71 -4.73 -6.80 17.39
C GLY A 71 -3.95 -8.02 16.87
N ALA A 72 -3.47 -7.90 15.63
CA ALA A 72 -2.54 -8.83 15.03
C ALA A 72 -1.16 -8.20 14.92
N VAL A 73 -0.16 -8.98 14.56
CA VAL A 73 1.19 -8.49 14.26
C VAL A 73 1.49 -8.74 12.79
N LEU A 74 1.87 -7.67 12.08
CA LEU A 74 2.40 -7.74 10.74
C LEU A 74 3.91 -7.94 10.79
N TRP A 75 4.37 -8.94 10.07
CA TRP A 75 5.78 -9.28 9.95
C TRP A 75 6.24 -9.10 8.51
N LEU A 76 7.46 -8.60 8.34
CA LEU A 76 8.20 -8.69 7.09
C LEU A 76 9.51 -9.44 7.34
N GLU A 77 9.73 -10.49 6.60
CA GLU A 77 10.93 -11.35 6.71
C GLU A 77 11.59 -11.54 5.36
N ASN A 78 12.91 -11.66 5.36
CA ASN A 78 13.69 -12.05 4.20
C ASN A 78 14.71 -13.10 4.65
N ASP A 79 14.71 -14.29 4.02
CA ASP A 79 15.59 -15.40 4.35
C ASP A 79 15.66 -15.76 5.86
N GLY A 80 14.53 -15.62 6.56
CA GLY A 80 14.42 -15.91 7.98
C GLY A 80 14.88 -14.79 8.91
N GLU A 81 15.34 -13.66 8.39
CA GLU A 81 15.61 -12.44 9.15
C GLU A 81 14.35 -11.55 9.19
N THR A 82 13.92 -11.16 10.38
CA THR A 82 12.81 -10.21 10.54
C THR A 82 13.29 -8.79 10.25
N LEU A 83 12.71 -8.17 9.23
CA LEU A 83 13.00 -6.80 8.79
C LEU A 83 12.04 -5.80 9.41
N LEU A 84 10.77 -6.20 9.64
CA LEU A 84 9.72 -5.40 10.24
C LEU A 84 8.87 -6.27 11.15
N MET A 85 8.46 -5.69 12.27
CA MET A 85 7.42 -6.21 13.15
C MET A 85 6.55 -5.02 13.57
N GLU A 86 5.28 -5.03 13.17
CA GLU A 86 4.32 -3.97 13.45
C GLU A 86 3.12 -4.56 14.18
N GLU A 87 2.85 -4.07 15.39
CA GLU A 87 1.65 -4.41 16.12
C GLU A 87 0.48 -3.60 15.56
N LEU A 88 -0.48 -4.27 14.96
CA LEU A 88 -1.64 -3.64 14.36
C LEU A 88 -2.59 -3.15 15.45
N ALA A 89 -2.98 -1.89 15.38
CA ALA A 89 -3.90 -1.33 16.34
C ALA A 89 -5.24 -2.07 16.30
N ALA A 90 -5.73 -2.48 17.45
CA ALA A 90 -7.08 -3.03 17.56
C ALA A 90 -8.10 -1.99 17.10
N ALA A 91 -9.16 -2.42 16.42
CA ALA A 91 -10.28 -1.56 16.09
C ALA A 91 -10.90 -1.02 17.37
N THR A 92 -11.17 0.27 17.41
CA THR A 92 -11.91 0.88 18.52
C THR A 92 -13.41 0.71 18.30
N ASP A 93 -14.20 0.77 19.37
CA ASP A 93 -15.68 0.60 19.34
C ASP A 93 -16.41 1.50 18.33
N GLU A 94 -15.77 2.57 17.84
CA GLU A 94 -16.37 3.55 16.93
C GLU A 94 -15.96 3.35 15.46
N SER A 95 -14.87 2.59 15.19
CA SER A 95 -14.42 2.32 13.83
C SER A 95 -13.74 0.96 13.79
N TYR A 96 -14.34 0.04 13.08
CA TYR A 96 -13.81 -1.31 12.87
C TYR A 96 -12.63 -1.34 11.87
N GLU A 97 -12.26 -0.20 11.33
CA GLU A 97 -11.25 -0.08 10.28
C GLU A 97 -10.13 0.86 10.71
N THR A 98 -8.91 0.39 10.60
CA THR A 98 -7.71 1.18 10.89
C THR A 98 -6.87 1.26 9.64
N ASN A 99 -6.62 2.48 9.17
CA ASN A 99 -5.75 2.77 8.04
C ASN A 99 -4.42 3.34 8.54
N TRP A 100 -3.33 2.69 8.18
CA TRP A 100 -2.00 3.12 8.59
C TRP A 100 -1.03 3.17 7.42
N GLN A 101 -0.15 4.16 7.52
CA GLN A 101 1.06 4.23 6.72
C GLN A 101 2.23 3.90 7.64
N VAL A 102 2.86 2.76 7.43
CA VAL A 102 4.06 2.38 8.19
C VAL A 102 5.22 3.28 7.80
N GLY A 103 5.30 3.68 6.55
CA GLY A 103 6.34 4.52 5.99
C GLY A 103 7.27 3.75 5.08
N GLN A 104 8.45 4.32 4.84
CA GLN A 104 9.43 3.70 3.97
C GLN A 104 10.04 2.45 4.63
N ILE A 105 9.95 1.33 3.93
CA ILE A 105 10.59 0.07 4.28
C ILE A 105 11.67 -0.29 3.26
N THR A 106 12.53 -1.23 3.60
CA THR A 106 13.50 -1.81 2.67
C THR A 106 13.13 -3.24 2.35
N LEU A 107 12.86 -3.52 1.08
CA LEU A 107 12.80 -4.87 0.55
C LEU A 107 14.23 -5.29 0.20
N ARG A 108 14.67 -6.46 0.69
CA ARG A 108 15.99 -6.99 0.41
C ARG A 108 15.95 -7.93 -0.79
N ALA A 109 17.05 -8.05 -1.50
CA ALA A 109 17.20 -9.04 -2.56
C ALA A 109 16.77 -10.44 -2.09
N GLY A 110 16.00 -11.13 -2.93
CA GLY A 110 15.38 -12.41 -2.59
C GLY A 110 13.88 -12.28 -2.26
N ASN A 111 13.36 -13.20 -1.48
CA ASN A 111 11.93 -13.26 -1.13
C ASN A 111 11.64 -12.47 0.14
N ASN A 112 10.89 -11.40 -0.01
CA ASN A 112 10.34 -10.65 1.11
C ASN A 112 8.94 -11.18 1.41
N VAL A 113 8.76 -11.74 2.61
CA VAL A 113 7.53 -12.43 3.01
C VAL A 113 6.81 -11.61 4.06
N PHE A 114 5.62 -11.14 3.73
CA PHE A 114 4.69 -10.55 4.69
C PHE A 114 3.84 -11.65 5.29
N SER A 115 3.72 -11.62 6.61
CA SER A 115 2.94 -12.59 7.37
C SER A 115 2.17 -11.89 8.49
N LEU A 116 1.06 -12.50 8.91
CA LEU A 116 0.27 -12.08 10.07
C LEU A 116 0.25 -13.18 11.14
N SER A 117 0.21 -12.75 12.40
CA SER A 117 -0.03 -13.63 13.55
C SER A 117 -0.82 -12.90 14.63
N ALA A 118 -1.56 -13.61 15.46
CA ALA A 118 -2.19 -13.05 16.64
C ALA A 118 -1.18 -13.03 17.81
N PRO A 119 -0.98 -11.89 18.49
CA PRO A 119 0.09 -11.73 19.48
C PRO A 119 -0.07 -12.61 20.71
N THR A 120 -1.31 -12.92 21.10
CA THR A 120 -1.64 -13.70 22.30
C THR A 120 -1.72 -15.20 22.04
N GLY A 121 -1.68 -15.64 20.78
CA GLY A 121 -1.96 -17.02 20.38
C GLY A 121 -3.45 -17.38 20.45
N GLU A 122 -4.32 -16.42 20.72
CA GLU A 122 -5.77 -16.55 20.58
C GLU A 122 -6.16 -16.35 19.11
N GLN A 123 -7.25 -17.01 18.71
CA GLN A 123 -7.76 -16.82 17.35
C GLN A 123 -8.42 -15.45 17.23
N VAL A 124 -7.94 -14.66 16.30
CA VAL A 124 -8.45 -13.32 15.97
C VAL A 124 -9.01 -13.35 14.56
N SER A 125 -10.24 -12.87 14.38
CA SER A 125 -10.83 -12.68 13.06
C SER A 125 -10.38 -11.33 12.51
N CYS A 126 -9.76 -11.31 11.33
CA CYS A 126 -9.31 -10.07 10.72
C CYS A 126 -9.52 -10.03 9.21
N GLN A 127 -9.60 -8.82 8.69
CA GLN A 127 -9.51 -8.50 7.27
C GLN A 127 -8.36 -7.50 7.10
N MET A 128 -7.64 -7.58 5.98
CA MET A 128 -6.53 -6.70 5.73
C MET A 128 -6.41 -6.36 4.24
N THR A 129 -6.03 -5.12 3.96
CA THR A 129 -5.47 -4.72 2.67
C THR A 129 -4.06 -4.20 2.92
N LEU A 130 -3.09 -4.73 2.20
CA LEU A 130 -1.70 -4.32 2.24
C LEU A 130 -1.34 -3.75 0.87
N SER A 131 -0.76 -2.55 0.84
CA SER A 131 -0.28 -1.90 -0.39
C SER A 131 1.17 -1.49 -0.23
N LEU A 132 1.95 -1.74 -1.29
CA LEU A 132 3.32 -1.27 -1.45
C LEU A 132 3.38 -0.38 -2.68
N ASP A 133 3.90 0.81 -2.54
CA ASP A 133 4.07 1.78 -3.60
C ASP A 133 5.47 2.41 -3.59
N GLU A 134 5.76 3.26 -4.56
CA GLU A 134 7.05 3.97 -4.66
C GLU A 134 8.29 3.07 -4.61
N PHE A 135 8.25 1.90 -5.25
CA PHE A 135 9.41 1.00 -5.31
C PHE A 135 9.98 0.91 -6.73
N ASP A 136 11.19 0.36 -6.87
CA ASP A 136 11.85 0.16 -8.15
C ASP A 136 11.28 -1.07 -8.88
N GLU A 137 10.46 -0.83 -9.91
CA GLU A 137 9.84 -1.88 -10.73
C GLU A 137 10.87 -2.82 -11.38
N ASP A 138 12.00 -2.25 -11.82
CA ASP A 138 13.03 -3.01 -12.51
C ASP A 138 13.66 -4.07 -11.58
N SER A 139 13.54 -3.88 -10.27
CA SER A 139 14.00 -4.84 -9.28
C SER A 139 13.01 -5.97 -8.98
N LEU A 140 11.75 -5.86 -9.41
CA LEU A 140 10.70 -6.83 -9.11
C LEU A 140 10.78 -8.07 -10.01
N LEU A 141 10.85 -9.25 -9.41
CA LEU A 141 10.83 -10.53 -10.13
C LEU A 141 9.38 -10.99 -10.39
N THR A 142 8.70 -10.31 -11.30
CA THR A 142 7.27 -10.50 -11.61
C THR A 142 6.91 -11.94 -11.99
N GLU A 143 7.82 -12.67 -12.61
CA GLU A 143 7.62 -14.08 -12.99
C GLU A 143 7.41 -15.02 -11.78
N GLN A 144 7.82 -14.57 -10.58
CA GLN A 144 7.72 -15.33 -9.33
C GLN A 144 6.54 -14.88 -8.46
N MET A 145 5.78 -13.88 -8.90
CA MET A 145 4.66 -13.33 -8.15
C MET A 145 3.32 -13.92 -8.61
N ASP A 146 2.35 -13.90 -7.71
CA ASP A 146 0.95 -14.13 -8.07
C ASP A 146 0.45 -12.92 -8.89
N PRO A 147 0.05 -13.10 -10.14
CA PRO A 147 -0.43 -12.01 -10.98
C PRO A 147 -1.67 -11.30 -10.41
N ALA A 148 -2.38 -11.93 -9.47
CA ALA A 148 -3.55 -11.31 -8.84
C ALA A 148 -3.19 -10.16 -7.88
N VAL A 149 -1.93 -10.04 -7.47
CA VAL A 149 -1.47 -8.98 -6.56
C VAL A 149 -0.72 -7.85 -7.27
N LEU A 150 -0.45 -8.01 -8.56
CA LEU A 150 0.22 -6.99 -9.38
C LEU A 150 -0.83 -6.06 -9.98
N ASN A 151 -0.90 -4.83 -9.50
CA ASN A 151 -1.56 -3.73 -10.18
C ASN A 151 -0.49 -2.92 -10.91
N VAL A 152 -0.22 -3.30 -12.15
CA VAL A 152 0.64 -2.53 -13.06
C VAL A 152 -0.33 -1.74 -13.94
N ASP A 153 -0.53 -0.47 -13.62
CA ASP A 153 -1.27 0.48 -14.48
C ASP A 153 -0.40 1.01 -15.62
#